data_0f304366d595c5cce58e869d2f10577a
#
_entry.id   0f304366d595c5cce58e869d2f10577a
#
_cell.length_a   1.000
_cell.length_b   1.000
_cell.length_c   1.000
_cell.angle_alpha   90.00
_cell.angle_beta   90.00
_cell.angle_gamma   90.00
#
_symmetry.space_group_name_H-M   'P 1'
#
loop_
_entity.id
_entity.type
_entity.pdbx_description
1 polymer ?
#
loop_
_entity_poly.entity_id
_entity_poly.type
_entity_poly.pdbx_seq_one_letter_code
_entity_poly.pdbx_strand_id
1 'polypeptide(L)'
;MPSQNPEEHDRSGPRLSWVLGTVAVLAVAMGVLATVRYGESERHFRTIQREMDEKGPTLDVEGCVDAVLAWHARCEANKPLCDHGVPKVMTHCLAGRDRSAACAEIAGRSARAQWAFDRCEARGTPCKSRKKCPCADAFRAFDSFCRHGQKGVAM
;
A
#
# COMPACT_ATOMS: atom_id res chain seq x y z
N MET A 1 -38.43 10.13 -62.19
CA MET A 1 -37.12 9.52 -61.74
C MET A 1 -36.28 10.63 -61.14
N PRO A 2 -36.13 10.73 -59.86
CA PRO A 2 -35.23 11.74 -59.25
C PRO A 2 -33.80 11.19 -59.19
N SER A 3 -32.86 11.97 -59.71
CA SER A 3 -31.40 11.77 -59.60
C SER A 3 -30.96 11.73 -58.15
N GLN A 4 -30.36 10.62 -57.74
CA GLN A 4 -29.62 10.53 -56.50
C GLN A 4 -28.28 11.22 -56.71
N ASN A 5 -28.03 12.22 -55.90
CA ASN A 5 -26.77 12.97 -55.85
C ASN A 5 -25.75 12.19 -55.03
N PRO A 6 -24.60 11.73 -55.50
CA PRO A 6 -23.65 10.90 -54.76
C PRO A 6 -22.55 11.71 -54.06
N GLU A 7 -22.83 12.91 -53.61
CA GLU A 7 -21.79 13.81 -53.04
C GLU A 7 -21.93 14.13 -51.54
N GLU A 8 -22.40 13.18 -50.71
CA GLU A 8 -22.49 13.43 -49.28
C GLU A 8 -21.73 12.41 -48.43
N HIS A 9 -20.51 12.07 -48.82
CA HIS A 9 -19.72 11.11 -48.02
C HIS A 9 -18.25 11.43 -47.89
N ASP A 10 -17.85 12.71 -47.77
CA ASP A 10 -16.47 13.03 -47.38
C ASP A 10 -16.36 14.33 -46.57
N ARG A 11 -16.97 14.36 -45.37
CA ARG A 11 -16.76 15.38 -44.37
C ARG A 11 -16.17 14.82 -43.06
N SER A 12 -15.52 13.68 -43.07
CA SER A 12 -14.60 13.29 -42.00
C SER A 12 -13.25 13.96 -42.26
N GLY A 13 -13.22 15.27 -42.04
CA GLY A 13 -12.08 16.11 -42.32
C GLY A 13 -10.84 15.74 -41.47
N PRO A 14 -9.66 16.21 -41.87
CA PRO A 14 -8.35 15.92 -41.25
C PRO A 14 -8.28 16.19 -39.73
N ARG A 15 -9.31 16.84 -39.19
CA ARG A 15 -9.40 17.13 -37.74
C ARG A 15 -9.73 15.92 -36.89
N LEU A 16 -10.56 14.98 -37.34
CA LEU A 16 -10.92 13.79 -36.54
C LEU A 16 -9.75 12.81 -36.43
N SER A 17 -9.06 12.56 -37.52
CA SER A 17 -7.87 11.70 -37.53
C SER A 17 -6.73 12.30 -36.69
N TRP A 18 -6.59 13.61 -36.70
CA TRP A 18 -5.59 14.29 -35.87
C TRP A 18 -5.94 14.23 -34.37
N VAL A 19 -7.20 14.41 -34.01
CA VAL A 19 -7.69 14.26 -32.63
C VAL A 19 -7.49 12.81 -32.14
N LEU A 20 -7.87 11.83 -32.94
CA LEU A 20 -7.68 10.42 -32.61
C LEU A 20 -6.18 10.07 -32.45
N GLY A 21 -5.33 10.59 -33.33
CA GLY A 21 -3.88 10.41 -33.24
C GLY A 21 -3.28 11.02 -31.97
N THR A 22 -3.67 12.24 -31.60
CA THR A 22 -3.19 12.89 -30.37
C THR A 22 -3.68 12.15 -29.12
N VAL A 23 -4.92 11.70 -29.07
CA VAL A 23 -5.46 10.91 -27.95
C VAL A 23 -4.69 9.60 -27.80
N ALA A 24 -4.42 8.90 -28.92
CA ALA A 24 -3.66 7.65 -28.90
C ALA A 24 -2.22 7.86 -28.36
N VAL A 25 -1.53 8.89 -28.82
CA VAL A 25 -0.17 9.23 -28.33
C VAL A 25 -0.18 9.56 -26.85
N LEU A 26 -1.14 10.36 -26.38
CA LEU A 26 -1.28 10.70 -24.96
C LEU A 26 -1.59 9.46 -24.10
N ALA A 27 -2.44 8.57 -24.57
CA ALA A 27 -2.78 7.33 -23.87
C ALA A 27 -1.52 6.42 -23.72
N VAL A 28 -0.73 6.27 -24.79
CA VAL A 28 0.53 5.52 -24.74
C VAL A 28 1.53 6.18 -23.80
N ALA A 29 1.70 7.50 -23.88
CA ALA A 29 2.62 8.22 -23.00
C ALA A 29 2.24 8.08 -21.52
N MET A 30 0.94 8.22 -21.18
CA MET A 30 0.44 8.00 -19.82
C MET A 30 0.63 6.55 -19.37
N GLY A 31 0.40 5.57 -20.25
CA GLY A 31 0.62 4.16 -19.97
C GLY A 31 2.10 3.85 -19.64
N VAL A 32 3.03 4.40 -20.41
CA VAL A 32 4.47 4.25 -20.15
C VAL A 32 4.88 4.91 -18.83
N LEU A 33 4.42 6.13 -18.56
CA LEU A 33 4.70 6.81 -17.30
C LEU A 33 4.13 6.05 -16.10
N ALA A 34 2.92 5.50 -16.22
CA ALA A 34 2.31 4.72 -15.17
C ALA A 34 3.11 3.43 -14.87
N THR A 35 3.54 2.70 -15.92
CA THR A 35 4.34 1.48 -15.76
C THR A 35 5.71 1.73 -15.14
N VAL A 36 6.39 2.81 -15.51
CA VAL A 36 7.69 3.18 -14.91
C VAL A 36 7.51 3.51 -13.42
N ARG A 37 6.54 4.37 -13.08
CA ARG A 37 6.25 4.75 -11.69
C ARG A 37 5.82 3.57 -10.83
N TYR A 38 5.02 2.66 -11.39
CA TYR A 38 4.61 1.44 -10.70
C TYR A 38 5.80 0.52 -10.43
N GLY A 39 6.68 0.32 -11.41
CA GLY A 39 7.87 -0.51 -11.27
C GLY A 39 8.85 0.00 -10.21
N GLU A 40 9.05 1.31 -10.08
CA GLU A 40 9.86 1.90 -9.02
C GLU A 40 9.26 1.66 -7.63
N SER A 41 7.95 1.85 -7.48
CA SER A 41 7.24 1.60 -6.23
C SER A 41 7.33 0.12 -5.81
N GLU A 42 7.21 -0.80 -6.75
CA GLU A 42 7.31 -2.24 -6.47
C GLU A 42 8.73 -2.63 -6.01
N ARG A 43 9.77 -2.10 -6.65
CA ARG A 43 11.16 -2.33 -6.23
C ARG A 43 11.39 -1.82 -4.82
N HIS A 44 10.91 -0.62 -4.49
CA HIS A 44 11.01 -0.05 -3.15
C HIS A 44 10.36 -0.95 -2.09
N PHE A 45 9.16 -1.50 -2.39
CA PHE A 45 8.48 -2.42 -1.49
C PHE A 45 9.20 -3.75 -1.32
N ARG A 46 9.74 -4.33 -2.38
CA ARG A 46 10.54 -5.57 -2.28
C ARG A 46 11.80 -5.38 -1.45
N THR A 47 12.44 -4.22 -1.55
CA THR A 47 13.64 -3.91 -0.76
C THR A 47 13.30 -3.84 0.73
N ILE A 48 12.24 -3.12 1.10
CA ILE A 48 11.85 -3.01 2.52
C ILE A 48 11.37 -4.35 3.09
N GLN A 49 10.66 -5.16 2.32
CA GLN A 49 10.24 -6.49 2.76
C GLN A 49 11.45 -7.36 3.10
N ARG A 50 12.47 -7.39 2.24
CA ARG A 50 13.72 -8.11 2.51
C ARG A 50 14.44 -7.56 3.75
N GLU A 51 14.53 -6.24 3.89
CA GLU A 51 15.10 -5.61 5.08
C GLU A 51 14.36 -6.04 6.36
N MET A 52 13.04 -6.16 6.30
CA MET A 52 12.24 -6.61 7.44
C MET A 52 12.38 -8.11 7.71
N ASP A 53 12.53 -8.93 6.66
CA ASP A 53 12.82 -10.35 6.81
C ASP A 53 14.19 -10.58 7.49
N GLU A 54 15.19 -9.75 7.18
CA GLU A 54 16.52 -9.80 7.79
C GLU A 54 16.53 -9.31 9.25
N LYS A 55 15.77 -8.25 9.56
CA LYS A 55 15.71 -7.66 10.92
C LYS A 55 14.74 -8.38 11.86
N GLY A 56 13.68 -8.97 11.32
CA GLY A 56 12.59 -9.59 12.07
C GLY A 56 13.03 -10.61 13.13
N PRO A 57 14.04 -11.46 12.89
CA PRO A 57 14.54 -12.41 13.88
C PRO A 57 15.09 -11.75 15.15
N THR A 58 15.63 -10.54 15.06
CA THR A 58 16.29 -9.83 16.17
C THR A 58 15.37 -8.86 16.91
N LEU A 59 14.27 -8.45 16.28
CA LEU A 59 13.34 -7.46 16.83
C LEU A 59 12.18 -8.16 17.57
N ASP A 60 11.76 -7.57 18.69
CA ASP A 60 10.47 -7.88 19.31
C ASP A 60 9.31 -7.20 18.55
N VAL A 61 8.07 -7.30 19.04
CA VAL A 61 6.90 -6.69 18.39
C VAL A 61 7.01 -5.17 18.36
N GLU A 62 7.46 -4.57 19.46
CA GLU A 62 7.61 -3.12 19.56
C GLU A 62 8.71 -2.62 18.64
N GLY A 63 9.84 -3.34 18.56
CA GLY A 63 10.92 -3.05 17.62
C GLY A 63 10.46 -3.18 16.15
N CYS A 64 9.60 -4.14 15.82
CA CYS A 64 8.98 -4.23 14.50
C CYS A 64 8.10 -2.99 14.21
N VAL A 65 7.30 -2.54 15.19
CA VAL A 65 6.49 -1.32 15.03
C VAL A 65 7.40 -0.10 14.80
N ASP A 66 8.49 0.05 15.56
CA ASP A 66 9.44 1.15 15.37
C ASP A 66 10.09 1.12 13.99
N ALA A 67 10.55 -0.04 13.53
CA ALA A 67 11.16 -0.22 12.23
C ALA A 67 10.17 0.14 11.09
N VAL A 68 8.92 -0.29 11.21
CA VAL A 68 7.85 0.00 10.24
C VAL A 68 7.51 1.50 10.22
N LEU A 69 7.41 2.14 11.37
CA LEU A 69 7.14 3.58 11.45
C LEU A 69 8.30 4.41 10.89
N ALA A 70 9.55 4.01 11.18
CA ALA A 70 10.74 4.63 10.64
C ALA A 70 10.81 4.49 9.11
N TRP A 71 10.43 3.32 8.56
CA TRP A 71 10.29 3.16 7.12
C TRP A 71 9.17 4.05 6.55
N HIS A 72 7.98 4.03 7.15
CA HIS A 72 6.83 4.81 6.67
C HIS A 72 7.15 6.31 6.61
N ALA A 73 7.90 6.84 7.59
CA ALA A 73 8.32 8.25 7.60
C ALA A 73 9.26 8.62 6.44
N ARG A 74 10.00 7.63 5.88
CA ARG A 74 10.96 7.80 4.79
C ARG A 74 10.46 7.22 3.46
N CYS A 75 9.21 6.73 3.42
CA CYS A 75 8.68 6.08 2.24
C CYS A 75 8.53 7.08 1.08
N GLU A 76 9.26 6.84 -0.01
CA GLU A 76 9.32 7.69 -1.22
C GLU A 76 8.26 7.32 -2.26
N ALA A 77 7.51 6.23 -2.06
CA ALA A 77 6.38 5.89 -2.90
C ALA A 77 5.24 6.90 -2.74
N ASN A 78 4.19 6.81 -3.56
CA ASN A 78 3.04 7.66 -3.34
C ASN A 78 2.41 7.39 -1.96
N LYS A 79 1.89 8.44 -1.32
CA LYS A 79 1.41 8.37 0.06
C LYS A 79 0.35 7.27 0.32
N PRO A 80 -0.67 7.05 -0.53
CA PRO A 80 -1.58 5.93 -0.35
C PRO A 80 -0.87 4.57 -0.33
N LEU A 81 0.15 4.39 -1.17
CA LEU A 81 0.90 3.15 -1.23
C LEU A 81 1.73 2.93 0.05
N CYS A 82 2.37 3.99 0.58
CA CYS A 82 3.06 3.94 1.85
C CYS A 82 2.12 3.58 3.01
N ASP A 83 0.94 4.22 3.07
CA ASP A 83 -0.06 3.97 4.11
C ASP A 83 -0.57 2.50 4.03
N HIS A 84 -0.92 2.01 2.84
CA HIS A 84 -1.36 0.62 2.62
C HIS A 84 -0.24 -0.41 2.78
N GLY A 85 1.01 -0.01 2.66
CA GLY A 85 2.17 -0.87 2.83
C GLY A 85 2.47 -1.26 4.28
N VAL A 86 2.01 -0.45 5.26
CA VAL A 86 2.31 -0.65 6.69
C VAL A 86 1.97 -2.06 7.18
N PRO A 87 0.76 -2.62 6.95
CA PRO A 87 0.43 -3.96 7.40
C PRO A 87 1.33 -5.02 6.79
N LYS A 88 1.65 -4.90 5.51
CA LYS A 88 2.48 -5.87 4.79
C LYS A 88 3.93 -5.86 5.29
N VAL A 89 4.52 -4.69 5.45
CA VAL A 89 5.88 -4.52 5.98
C VAL A 89 5.97 -5.04 7.42
N MET A 90 4.94 -4.78 8.26
CA MET A 90 4.85 -5.31 9.61
C MET A 90 4.83 -6.84 9.64
N THR A 91 4.07 -7.46 8.74
CA THR A 91 3.97 -8.93 8.66
C THR A 91 5.32 -9.58 8.34
N HIS A 92 6.12 -9.00 7.45
CA HIS A 92 7.46 -9.49 7.14
C HIS A 92 8.36 -9.46 8.40
N CYS A 93 8.35 -8.36 9.17
CA CYS A 93 9.09 -8.29 10.42
C CYS A 93 8.62 -9.33 11.45
N LEU A 94 7.31 -9.50 11.61
CA LEU A 94 6.73 -10.45 12.56
C LEU A 94 7.05 -11.90 12.22
N ALA A 95 7.09 -12.24 10.94
CA ALA A 95 7.35 -13.59 10.45
C ALA A 95 8.77 -14.09 10.77
N GLY A 96 9.71 -13.21 11.11
CA GLY A 96 11.10 -13.55 11.33
C GLY A 96 11.37 -14.43 12.57
N ARG A 97 10.42 -14.52 13.53
CA ARG A 97 10.55 -15.36 14.71
C ARG A 97 9.18 -15.73 15.29
N ASP A 98 9.17 -16.71 16.21
CA ASP A 98 7.96 -17.05 16.96
C ASP A 98 7.44 -15.88 17.79
N ARG A 99 6.16 -15.56 17.64
CA ARG A 99 5.43 -14.49 18.34
C ARG A 99 4.36 -15.03 19.30
N SER A 100 4.32 -16.32 19.55
CA SER A 100 3.25 -16.97 20.34
C SER A 100 3.07 -16.34 21.71
N ALA A 101 4.16 -16.03 22.42
CA ALA A 101 4.10 -15.37 23.72
C ALA A 101 3.47 -13.96 23.63
N ALA A 102 3.92 -13.13 22.67
CA ALA A 102 3.37 -11.80 22.46
C ALA A 102 1.90 -11.85 22.01
N CYS A 103 1.53 -12.84 21.19
CA CYS A 103 0.14 -13.05 20.77
C CYS A 103 -0.76 -13.44 21.97
N ALA A 104 -0.26 -14.28 22.89
CA ALA A 104 -1.01 -14.64 24.08
C ALA A 104 -1.28 -13.42 24.99
N GLU A 105 -0.34 -12.48 25.09
CA GLU A 105 -0.51 -11.25 25.85
C GLU A 105 -1.62 -10.35 25.36
N ILE A 106 -1.90 -10.32 24.05
CA ILE A 106 -2.96 -9.49 23.46
C ILE A 106 -4.28 -10.22 23.30
N ALA A 107 -4.33 -11.53 23.55
CA ALA A 107 -5.53 -12.32 23.40
C ALA A 107 -6.69 -11.72 24.22
N GLY A 108 -7.83 -11.49 23.55
CA GLY A 108 -9.02 -10.85 24.14
C GLY A 108 -8.92 -9.32 24.34
N ARG A 109 -7.74 -8.74 24.46
CA ARG A 109 -7.56 -7.28 24.59
C ARG A 109 -7.65 -6.56 23.25
N SER A 110 -7.07 -7.13 22.21
CA SER A 110 -7.09 -6.61 20.84
C SER A 110 -8.48 -6.59 20.17
N ALA A 111 -9.45 -7.32 20.75
CA ALA A 111 -10.85 -7.29 20.29
C ALA A 111 -11.51 -5.90 20.42
N ARG A 112 -10.96 -5.01 21.25
CA ARG A 112 -11.46 -3.65 21.39
C ARG A 112 -10.92 -2.79 20.24
N ALA A 113 -11.81 -2.15 19.48
CA ALA A 113 -11.44 -1.26 18.38
C ALA A 113 -10.46 -0.13 18.78
N GLN A 114 -10.47 0.26 20.06
CA GLN A 114 -9.63 1.31 20.62
C GLN A 114 -8.21 0.82 20.95
N TRP A 115 -7.99 -0.47 21.17
CA TRP A 115 -6.73 -1.03 21.65
C TRP A 115 -5.48 -0.55 20.88
N ALA A 116 -5.53 -0.56 19.55
CA ALA A 116 -4.39 -0.14 18.73
C ALA A 116 -4.05 1.35 18.91
N PHE A 117 -5.05 2.18 19.16
CA PHE A 117 -4.86 3.61 19.42
C PHE A 117 -4.26 3.85 20.82
N ASP A 118 -4.74 3.11 21.84
CA ASP A 118 -4.22 3.20 23.21
C ASP A 118 -2.74 2.79 23.23
N ARG A 119 -2.34 1.78 22.44
CA ARG A 119 -0.94 1.37 22.29
C ARG A 119 -0.08 2.49 21.69
N CYS A 120 -0.59 3.17 20.65
CA CYS A 120 0.13 4.28 20.02
C CYS A 120 0.26 5.49 20.96
N GLU A 121 -0.76 5.79 21.75
CA GLU A 121 -0.72 6.87 22.73
C GLU A 121 0.31 6.56 23.83
N ALA A 122 0.30 5.34 24.38
CA ALA A 122 1.26 4.89 25.38
C ALA A 122 2.73 4.94 24.89
N ARG A 123 2.97 4.85 23.59
CA ARG A 123 4.30 4.99 22.96
C ARG A 123 4.70 6.44 22.65
N GLY A 124 3.85 7.41 22.92
CA GLY A 124 4.09 8.81 22.55
C GLY A 124 3.93 9.10 21.04
N THR A 125 3.26 8.21 20.29
CA THR A 125 2.95 8.38 18.86
C THR A 125 1.44 8.45 18.62
N PRO A 126 0.74 9.43 19.23
CA PRO A 126 -0.71 9.50 19.15
C PRO A 126 -1.20 9.70 17.71
N CYS A 127 -2.31 9.08 17.39
CA CYS A 127 -2.92 9.20 16.08
C CYS A 127 -3.59 10.56 15.89
N LYS A 128 -3.14 11.34 14.93
CA LYS A 128 -3.79 12.60 14.54
C LYS A 128 -5.19 12.38 13.93
N SER A 129 -5.42 11.21 13.35
CA SER A 129 -6.69 10.83 12.72
C SER A 129 -6.89 9.32 12.84
N ARG A 130 -8.12 8.89 13.15
CA ARG A 130 -8.47 7.47 13.18
C ARG A 130 -8.42 6.79 11.81
N LYS A 131 -8.55 7.55 10.73
CA LYS A 131 -8.51 7.04 9.35
C LYS A 131 -7.09 6.88 8.78
N LYS A 132 -6.13 7.59 9.35
CA LYS A 132 -4.72 7.61 8.87
C LYS A 132 -3.80 7.60 10.07
N CYS A 133 -3.48 6.40 10.54
CA CYS A 133 -2.58 6.21 11.66
C CYS A 133 -1.69 4.98 11.44
N PRO A 134 -0.50 5.15 10.84
CA PRO A 134 0.42 4.05 10.58
C PRO A 134 0.74 3.21 11.81
N CYS A 135 0.85 3.84 12.98
CA CYS A 135 1.07 3.13 14.24
C CYS A 135 -0.10 2.18 14.55
N ALA A 136 -1.34 2.65 14.48
CA ALA A 136 -2.50 1.80 14.73
C ALA A 136 -2.65 0.69 13.67
N ASP A 137 -2.27 0.98 12.43
CA ASP A 137 -2.29 -0.01 11.35
C ASP A 137 -1.23 -1.10 11.56
N ALA A 138 -0.03 -0.75 12.10
CA ALA A 138 0.98 -1.72 12.50
C ALA A 138 0.48 -2.63 13.63
N PHE A 139 -0.16 -2.09 14.68
CA PHE A 139 -0.73 -2.92 15.76
C PHE A 139 -1.92 -3.77 15.29
N ARG A 140 -2.75 -3.29 14.37
CA ARG A 140 -3.81 -4.10 13.75
C ARG A 140 -3.24 -5.23 12.91
N ALA A 141 -2.14 -4.98 12.20
CA ALA A 141 -1.43 -6.02 11.47
C ALA A 141 -0.87 -7.08 12.42
N PHE A 142 -0.35 -6.69 13.59
CA PHE A 142 0.08 -7.63 14.63
C PHE A 142 -1.09 -8.46 15.17
N ASP A 143 -2.22 -7.86 15.50
CA ASP A 143 -3.42 -8.58 15.92
C ASP A 143 -3.90 -9.58 14.85
N SER A 144 -3.93 -9.14 13.58
CA SER A 144 -4.28 -10.00 12.45
C SER A 144 -3.30 -11.15 12.26
N PHE A 145 -1.99 -10.88 12.42
CA PHE A 145 -0.95 -11.90 12.37
C PHE A 145 -1.14 -12.95 13.49
N CYS A 146 -1.49 -12.54 14.70
CA CYS A 146 -1.76 -13.45 15.81
C CYS A 146 -2.97 -14.36 15.57
N ARG A 147 -3.98 -13.86 14.87
CA ARG A 147 -5.21 -14.63 14.59
C ARG A 147 -5.09 -15.57 13.38
N HIS A 148 -4.36 -15.17 12.36
CA HIS A 148 -4.40 -15.81 11.05
C HIS A 148 -3.03 -16.18 10.51
N GLY A 149 -1.95 -15.86 11.24
CA GLY A 149 -0.59 -16.02 10.77
C GLY A 149 -0.28 -15.07 9.60
N GLN A 150 0.79 -15.37 8.89
CA GLN A 150 1.26 -14.54 7.78
C GLN A 150 0.23 -14.33 6.67
N LYS A 151 -0.66 -15.30 6.45
CA LYS A 151 -1.70 -15.24 5.41
C LYS A 151 -2.82 -14.23 5.69
N GLY A 152 -3.07 -13.89 6.97
CA GLY A 152 -4.17 -13.01 7.37
C GLY A 152 -3.95 -11.52 7.10
N VAL A 153 -2.74 -11.12 6.71
CA VAL A 153 -2.39 -9.72 6.46
C VAL A 153 -2.14 -9.43 4.97
N ALA A 154 -2.21 -10.47 4.13
CA ALA A 154 -1.93 -10.39 2.68
C ALA A 154 -3.10 -9.88 1.82
N MET A 155 -4.09 -9.19 2.40
CA MET A 155 -5.21 -8.57 1.67
C MET A 155 -4.98 -7.10 1.41
#